data_7701b8ff732f431950e8008b55f7de31
#
_entry.id   7701b8ff732f431950e8008b55f7de31
#
_cell.length_a   1.000
_cell.length_b   1.000
_cell.length_c   1.000
_cell.angle_alpha   90.00
_cell.angle_beta   90.00
_cell.angle_gamma   90.00
#
_symmetry.space_group_name_H-M   'P 1'
#
loop_
_entity.id
_entity.type
_entity.pdbx_description
1 polymer ?
#
loop_
_entity_poly.entity_id
_entity_poly.type
_entity_poly.pdbx_seq_one_letter_code
_entity_poly.pdbx_strand_id
1 'polypeptide(L)'
;MFWLGKDSKVFRFPLSFFHFPLLPDFKIAYDEIIFCAKLGSESGAYLAYVRNSISDDSCKKNSSERFFYYLCGIMEQVRAKKALGQHFLTDLNIAQKICNSLSGGSAENPDNVLEVGCGMGVLTQYLLRRDDIVTYGVDIDTESIAYLHAHYPDFTPRLREGDFLKMDLAEYFPNGVKVIGNFPYNISSQIFFKIIEHRNLIPESVGMIQKEVAERIAEKEGSKTYGILSVLLQAWYDIEYLFTVSEKVFNPPPKVKSAVIRLRRNNTEKLDCDEQLFVKVVKASFGQRRKMLRNSLRSAFGDFHGAEHPFFTKRAEQLSVADFVELTKWVSDNR
;
A
#
# COMPACT_ATOMS: atom_id res chain seq x y z
N MET A 1 -28.27 -36.07 10.34
CA MET A 1 -28.23 -36.78 9.06
C MET A 1 -28.84 -35.85 8.03
N PHE A 2 -28.04 -35.08 7.31
CA PHE A 2 -28.54 -34.19 6.25
C PHE A 2 -28.34 -34.87 4.90
N TRP A 3 -29.36 -34.82 4.08
CA TRP A 3 -29.45 -35.45 2.77
C TRP A 3 -28.48 -34.78 1.79
N LEU A 4 -27.44 -35.50 1.39
CA LEU A 4 -26.57 -35.12 0.28
C LEU A 4 -27.00 -35.92 -0.95
N GLY A 5 -27.12 -35.25 -2.10
CA GLY A 5 -27.60 -35.85 -3.34
C GLY A 5 -26.79 -37.09 -3.77
N LYS A 6 -27.31 -37.84 -4.73
CA LYS A 6 -26.88 -39.20 -5.13
C LYS A 6 -25.39 -39.40 -5.47
N ASP A 7 -24.61 -38.34 -5.64
CA ASP A 7 -23.22 -38.40 -6.15
C ASP A 7 -22.14 -37.94 -5.12
N SER A 8 -22.46 -37.94 -3.82
CA SER A 8 -21.53 -37.50 -2.77
C SER A 8 -21.11 -38.67 -1.89
N LYS A 9 -19.81 -38.86 -1.67
CA LYS A 9 -19.25 -39.81 -0.69
C LYS A 9 -18.74 -39.08 0.53
N VAL A 10 -19.11 -39.55 1.72
CA VAL A 10 -18.64 -39.04 3.01
C VAL A 10 -17.55 -39.98 3.51
N PHE A 11 -16.37 -39.46 3.77
CA PHE A 11 -15.26 -40.20 4.36
C PHE A 11 -15.01 -39.70 5.78
N ARG A 12 -14.91 -40.63 6.75
CA ARG A 12 -14.55 -40.34 8.13
C ARG A 12 -13.17 -40.88 8.41
N PHE A 13 -12.28 -40.06 8.93
CA PHE A 13 -10.93 -40.45 9.27
C PHE A 13 -10.64 -40.09 10.73
N PRO A 14 -10.09 -41.00 11.55
CA PRO A 14 -9.61 -40.67 12.90
C PRO A 14 -8.40 -39.73 12.82
N LEU A 15 -8.25 -38.84 13.81
CA LEU A 15 -7.18 -37.83 13.90
C LEU A 15 -5.77 -38.42 13.84
N SER A 16 -5.60 -39.72 14.19
CA SER A 16 -4.30 -40.40 14.11
C SER A 16 -3.75 -40.56 12.67
N PHE A 17 -4.56 -40.28 11.64
CA PHE A 17 -4.13 -40.31 10.23
C PHE A 17 -3.46 -39.02 9.75
N PHE A 18 -3.54 -37.91 10.52
CA PHE A 18 -3.02 -36.62 10.13
C PHE A 18 -1.82 -36.23 11.02
N HIS A 19 -0.63 -36.16 10.43
CA HIS A 19 0.54 -35.55 11.07
C HIS A 19 0.45 -34.03 10.86
N PHE A 20 -0.09 -33.31 11.85
CA PHE A 20 -0.07 -31.88 11.88
C PHE A 20 1.15 -31.41 12.70
N PRO A 21 1.98 -30.47 12.21
CA PRO A 21 2.92 -29.77 13.07
C PRO A 21 2.09 -28.90 14.01
N LEU A 22 1.98 -29.36 15.26
CA LEU A 22 1.30 -28.67 16.35
C LEU A 22 2.01 -27.34 16.63
N LEU A 23 1.31 -26.24 16.46
CA LEU A 23 1.71 -24.97 17.08
C LEU A 23 1.60 -25.12 18.60
N PRO A 24 2.61 -24.70 19.41
CA PRO A 24 2.72 -25.05 20.83
C PRO A 24 1.58 -24.56 21.73
N ASP A 25 0.78 -23.59 21.30
CA ASP A 25 -0.19 -22.89 22.12
C ASP A 25 -1.67 -23.20 21.84
N PHE A 26 -1.96 -24.15 20.93
CA PHE A 26 -3.35 -24.53 20.61
C PHE A 26 -3.66 -25.96 21.09
N LYS A 27 -4.17 -26.12 22.31
CA LYS A 27 -4.88 -27.32 22.76
C LYS A 27 -6.36 -27.21 22.42
N ILE A 28 -6.72 -27.57 21.20
CA ILE A 28 -8.12 -27.74 20.80
C ILE A 28 -8.36 -29.22 20.56
N ALA A 29 -9.23 -29.82 21.35
CA ALA A 29 -9.67 -31.21 21.15
C ALA A 29 -10.74 -31.21 20.04
N TYR A 30 -10.50 -31.96 18.97
CA TYR A 30 -11.47 -32.23 17.92
C TYR A 30 -11.95 -33.67 18.06
N ASP A 31 -13.26 -33.88 18.00
CA ASP A 31 -13.82 -35.24 18.09
C ASP A 31 -13.81 -35.96 16.74
N GLU A 32 -13.98 -35.23 15.63
CA GLU A 32 -14.11 -35.84 14.30
C GLU A 32 -13.84 -34.84 13.15
N ILE A 33 -13.15 -35.27 12.11
CA ILE A 33 -13.01 -34.55 10.83
C ILE A 33 -13.82 -35.30 9.77
N ILE A 34 -14.78 -34.64 9.15
CA ILE A 34 -15.63 -35.20 8.12
C ILE A 34 -15.31 -34.58 6.78
N PHE A 35 -14.85 -35.39 5.82
CA PHE A 35 -14.63 -34.96 4.43
C PHE A 35 -15.81 -35.38 3.57
N CYS A 36 -16.39 -34.42 2.82
CA CYS A 36 -17.41 -34.71 1.80
C CYS A 36 -16.80 -34.42 0.42
N ALA A 37 -16.68 -35.45 -0.41
CA ALA A 37 -16.24 -35.29 -1.81
C ALA A 37 -17.45 -35.36 -2.74
N LYS A 38 -17.59 -34.41 -3.66
CA LYS A 38 -18.55 -34.50 -4.76
C LYS A 38 -17.84 -35.13 -5.97
N LEU A 39 -18.33 -36.32 -6.38
CA LEU A 39 -17.81 -37.02 -7.55
C LEU A 39 -18.54 -36.50 -8.80
N GLY A 40 -17.84 -35.79 -9.67
CA GLY A 40 -18.34 -35.46 -10.99
C GLY A 40 -18.21 -33.98 -11.36
N SER A 41 -17.31 -33.70 -12.23
CA SER A 41 -16.90 -32.52 -12.99
C SER A 41 -15.53 -31.97 -12.61
N GLU A 42 -14.80 -31.44 -13.56
CA GLU A 42 -13.34 -31.11 -13.60
C GLU A 42 -12.79 -30.14 -12.54
N SER A 43 -13.57 -29.77 -11.54
CA SER A 43 -13.10 -29.05 -10.34
C SER A 43 -13.64 -29.79 -9.09
N GLY A 44 -12.84 -30.71 -8.56
CA GLY A 44 -13.14 -31.43 -7.32
C GLY A 44 -13.18 -30.47 -6.13
N ALA A 45 -14.36 -30.01 -5.75
CA ALA A 45 -14.54 -29.26 -4.51
C ALA A 45 -14.65 -30.27 -3.34
N TYR A 46 -13.67 -30.20 -2.41
CA TYR A 46 -13.72 -30.96 -1.17
C TYR A 46 -14.32 -30.06 -0.08
N LEU A 47 -15.38 -30.52 0.58
CA LEU A 47 -15.94 -29.86 1.77
C LEU A 47 -15.44 -30.61 3.01
N ALA A 48 -14.61 -29.99 3.84
CA ALA A 48 -14.23 -30.53 5.13
C ALA A 48 -15.10 -29.90 6.22
N TYR A 49 -15.74 -30.68 7.04
CA TYR A 49 -16.50 -30.23 8.19
C TYR A 49 -15.85 -30.75 9.48
N VAL A 50 -15.50 -29.82 10.37
CA VAL A 50 -14.92 -30.13 11.67
C VAL A 50 -15.97 -29.89 12.74
N ARG A 51 -16.35 -30.92 13.46
CA ARG A 51 -17.30 -30.82 14.57
C ARG A 51 -16.54 -30.57 15.86
N ASN A 52 -16.86 -29.49 16.53
CA ASN A 52 -16.30 -29.13 17.83
C ASN A 52 -17.33 -29.34 18.93
N SER A 53 -16.96 -30.03 20.02
CA SER A 53 -17.82 -30.34 21.17
C SER A 53 -17.73 -29.31 22.32
N ILE A 54 -17.25 -28.08 22.06
CA ILE A 54 -17.14 -27.06 23.10
C ILE A 54 -18.45 -26.27 23.26
N SER A 55 -18.97 -26.27 24.49
CA SER A 55 -20.24 -25.66 24.90
C SER A 55 -20.17 -24.20 25.29
N ASP A 56 -19.31 -23.36 24.67
CA ASP A 56 -19.20 -21.95 25.00
C ASP A 56 -19.49 -21.05 23.79
N ASP A 57 -20.59 -20.26 23.90
CA ASP A 57 -21.18 -19.52 22.79
C ASP A 57 -20.47 -18.21 22.40
N SER A 58 -19.51 -17.74 23.20
CA SER A 58 -18.85 -16.43 22.97
C SER A 58 -17.62 -16.48 22.06
N CYS A 59 -17.05 -17.66 21.79
CA CYS A 59 -15.81 -17.82 21.00
C CYS A 59 -16.04 -18.35 19.57
N LYS A 60 -17.29 -18.62 19.17
CA LYS A 60 -17.64 -19.52 18.05
C LYS A 60 -17.60 -18.93 16.64
N LYS A 61 -17.61 -17.62 16.46
CA LYS A 61 -17.78 -17.07 15.11
C LYS A 61 -16.49 -16.79 14.34
N ASN A 62 -15.39 -16.43 14.99
CA ASN A 62 -14.20 -15.96 14.28
C ASN A 62 -13.06 -16.99 14.12
N SER A 63 -12.91 -17.93 15.05
CA SER A 63 -11.77 -18.87 15.01
C SER A 63 -12.08 -20.14 14.22
N SER A 64 -13.32 -20.63 14.25
CA SER A 64 -13.74 -21.84 13.53
C SER A 64 -13.86 -21.60 12.02
N GLU A 65 -14.32 -20.42 11.59
CA GLU A 65 -14.35 -20.05 10.17
C GLU A 65 -12.94 -19.86 9.62
N ARG A 66 -12.02 -19.21 10.34
CA ARG A 66 -10.62 -19.07 9.95
C ARG A 66 -9.92 -20.43 9.79
N PHE A 67 -10.14 -21.35 10.71
CA PHE A 67 -9.57 -22.70 10.64
C PHE A 67 -10.19 -23.54 9.52
N PHE A 68 -11.47 -23.37 9.24
CA PHE A 68 -12.17 -24.00 8.13
C PHE A 68 -11.61 -23.58 6.77
N TYR A 69 -11.34 -22.30 6.56
CA TYR A 69 -10.69 -21.79 5.34
C TYR A 69 -9.26 -22.31 5.18
N TYR A 70 -8.51 -22.44 6.28
CA TYR A 70 -7.16 -23.01 6.28
C TYR A 70 -7.14 -24.49 5.86
N LEU A 71 -8.07 -25.31 6.37
CA LEU A 71 -8.15 -26.75 6.05
C LEU A 71 -8.69 -27.06 4.65
N CYS A 72 -9.54 -26.20 4.11
CA CYS A 72 -10.23 -26.52 2.84
C CYS A 72 -9.47 -26.11 1.59
N GLY A 73 -8.34 -25.39 1.70
CA GLY A 73 -7.65 -24.85 0.51
C GLY A 73 -8.54 -23.97 -0.39
N ILE A 74 -9.71 -23.53 0.13
CA ILE A 74 -10.79 -22.91 -0.66
C ILE A 74 -10.52 -21.43 -0.95
N MET A 75 -9.49 -20.83 -0.35
CA MET A 75 -9.08 -19.46 -0.72
C MET A 75 -8.11 -19.48 -1.90
N GLU A 76 -8.52 -20.06 -3.03
CA GLU A 76 -7.72 -19.99 -4.26
C GLU A 76 -7.62 -18.59 -4.82
N GLN A 77 -8.54 -17.68 -4.49
CA GLN A 77 -8.48 -16.29 -4.96
C GLN A 77 -9.16 -15.31 -3.98
N VAL A 78 -8.40 -14.32 -3.51
CA VAL A 78 -8.96 -13.15 -2.83
C VAL A 78 -9.78 -12.34 -3.84
N ARG A 79 -11.00 -11.97 -3.48
CA ARG A 79 -11.85 -11.15 -4.34
C ARG A 79 -11.49 -9.67 -4.22
N ALA A 80 -11.28 -9.02 -5.36
CA ALA A 80 -11.00 -7.59 -5.37
C ALA A 80 -12.19 -6.78 -4.83
N LYS A 81 -11.95 -5.97 -3.80
CA LYS A 81 -12.94 -5.11 -3.14
C LYS A 81 -12.89 -3.73 -3.75
N LYS A 82 -13.95 -3.34 -4.46
CA LYS A 82 -14.06 -2.02 -5.09
C LYS A 82 -13.92 -0.87 -4.08
N ALA A 83 -14.43 -1.05 -2.86
CA ALA A 83 -14.31 -0.07 -1.79
C ALA A 83 -12.85 0.20 -1.37
N LEU A 84 -11.99 -0.79 -1.51
CA LEU A 84 -10.55 -0.67 -1.24
C LEU A 84 -9.74 -0.24 -2.47
N GLY A 85 -10.39 -0.07 -3.62
CA GLY A 85 -9.70 0.31 -4.88
C GLY A 85 -8.73 -0.76 -5.38
N GLN A 86 -8.98 -2.04 -5.08
CA GLN A 86 -8.10 -3.14 -5.41
C GLN A 86 -8.13 -3.50 -6.89
N HIS A 87 -6.94 -3.56 -7.50
CA HIS A 87 -6.66 -4.10 -8.81
C HIS A 87 -5.41 -4.98 -8.69
N PHE A 88 -5.59 -6.29 -8.67
CA PHE A 88 -4.47 -7.22 -8.50
C PHE A 88 -3.65 -7.31 -9.78
N LEU A 89 -2.35 -7.03 -9.66
CA LEU A 89 -1.40 -7.22 -10.74
C LEU A 89 -1.27 -8.73 -11.04
N THR A 90 -1.36 -9.12 -12.30
CA THR A 90 -1.26 -10.53 -12.75
C THR A 90 0.01 -10.81 -13.54
N ASP A 91 0.71 -9.78 -14.03
CA ASP A 91 1.95 -9.91 -14.79
C ASP A 91 3.16 -10.00 -13.85
N LEU A 92 3.74 -11.19 -13.77
CA LEU A 92 4.87 -11.49 -12.90
C LEU A 92 6.17 -10.78 -13.34
N ASN A 93 6.35 -10.52 -14.64
CA ASN A 93 7.53 -9.78 -15.12
C ASN A 93 7.49 -8.32 -14.68
N ILE A 94 6.29 -7.72 -14.71
CA ILE A 94 6.08 -6.36 -14.20
C ILE A 94 6.30 -6.33 -12.68
N ALA A 95 5.76 -7.30 -11.94
CA ALA A 95 5.98 -7.42 -10.50
C ALA A 95 7.47 -7.49 -10.16
N GLN A 96 8.22 -8.35 -10.82
CA GLN A 96 9.67 -8.47 -10.64
C GLN A 96 10.39 -7.16 -11.00
N LYS A 97 10.00 -6.50 -12.09
CA LYS A 97 10.58 -5.22 -12.50
C LYS A 97 10.35 -4.12 -11.47
N ILE A 98 9.16 -4.08 -10.83
CA ILE A 98 8.86 -3.16 -9.73
C ILE A 98 9.81 -3.45 -8.55
N CYS A 99 9.92 -4.71 -8.11
CA CYS A 99 10.77 -5.09 -6.99
C CYS A 99 12.25 -4.80 -7.24
N ASN A 100 12.73 -4.99 -8.48
CA ASN A 100 14.10 -4.70 -8.89
C ASN A 100 14.37 -3.18 -9.02
N SER A 101 13.34 -2.34 -9.07
CA SER A 101 13.49 -0.89 -9.11
C SER A 101 13.79 -0.27 -7.73
N LEU A 102 13.58 -1.03 -6.65
CA LEU A 102 13.93 -0.62 -5.30
C LEU A 102 15.38 -1.00 -4.98
N SER A 103 16.16 -0.06 -4.46
CA SER A 103 17.52 -0.35 -3.99
C SER A 103 17.47 -1.20 -2.70
N GLY A 104 18.51 -1.98 -2.45
CA GLY A 104 18.71 -2.73 -1.21
C GLY A 104 19.95 -2.26 -0.48
N GLY A 105 20.19 -2.86 0.69
CA GLY A 105 21.45 -2.75 1.43
C GLY A 105 22.48 -3.75 0.93
N SER A 106 23.08 -4.49 1.86
CA SER A 106 23.92 -5.67 1.58
C SER A 106 23.36 -6.88 2.31
N ALA A 107 23.84 -8.08 1.99
CA ALA A 107 23.43 -9.29 2.70
C ALA A 107 23.80 -9.25 4.20
N GLU A 108 24.89 -8.55 4.55
CA GLU A 108 25.36 -8.38 5.93
C GLU A 108 24.58 -7.27 6.67
N ASN A 109 24.02 -6.30 5.94
CA ASN A 109 23.25 -5.19 6.49
C ASN A 109 22.06 -4.88 5.55
N PRO A 110 21.00 -5.70 5.57
CA PRO A 110 19.86 -5.55 4.70
C PRO A 110 19.00 -4.37 5.10
N ASP A 111 18.46 -3.65 4.11
CA ASP A 111 17.53 -2.54 4.34
C ASP A 111 16.13 -3.05 4.71
N ASN A 112 15.46 -2.38 5.64
CA ASN A 112 14.05 -2.63 5.91
C ASN A 112 13.18 -2.13 4.74
N VAL A 113 12.25 -2.96 4.29
CA VAL A 113 11.31 -2.64 3.22
C VAL A 113 9.89 -2.98 3.67
N LEU A 114 8.98 -2.01 3.58
CA LEU A 114 7.56 -2.18 3.87
C LEU A 114 6.76 -2.21 2.57
N GLU A 115 6.15 -3.34 2.28
CA GLU A 115 5.16 -3.46 1.20
C GLU A 115 3.80 -2.99 1.70
N VAL A 116 3.22 -2.01 1.01
CA VAL A 116 1.90 -1.44 1.32
C VAL A 116 0.86 -1.98 0.35
N GLY A 117 -0.14 -2.70 0.87
CA GLY A 117 -1.15 -3.36 0.06
C GLY A 117 -0.62 -4.63 -0.60
N CYS A 118 -0.22 -5.60 0.22
CA CYS A 118 0.41 -6.85 -0.24
C CYS A 118 -0.52 -7.71 -1.12
N GLY A 119 -1.84 -7.60 -0.93
CA GLY A 119 -2.83 -8.37 -1.67
C GLY A 119 -2.56 -9.88 -1.60
N MET A 120 -2.49 -10.54 -2.76
CA MET A 120 -2.13 -11.97 -2.86
C MET A 120 -0.61 -12.23 -2.96
N GLY A 121 0.23 -11.27 -2.59
CA GLY A 121 1.67 -11.46 -2.52
C GLY A 121 2.40 -11.42 -3.87
N VAL A 122 1.85 -10.74 -4.87
CA VAL A 122 2.45 -10.68 -6.21
C VAL A 122 3.81 -9.97 -6.21
N LEU A 123 4.00 -8.93 -5.41
CA LEU A 123 5.30 -8.32 -5.18
C LEU A 123 6.06 -9.06 -4.06
N THR A 124 5.36 -9.43 -2.99
CA THR A 124 5.92 -10.13 -1.81
C THR A 124 6.80 -11.31 -2.20
N GLN A 125 6.36 -12.16 -3.15
CA GLN A 125 7.13 -13.32 -3.59
C GLN A 125 8.51 -13.00 -4.15
N TYR A 126 8.70 -11.83 -4.73
CA TYR A 126 10.00 -11.38 -5.25
C TYR A 126 10.82 -10.66 -4.18
N LEU A 127 10.16 -9.89 -3.31
CA LEU A 127 10.82 -9.21 -2.20
C LEU A 127 11.41 -10.21 -1.20
N LEU A 128 10.68 -11.28 -0.87
CA LEU A 128 11.14 -12.34 0.04
C LEU A 128 12.32 -13.17 -0.48
N ARG A 129 12.64 -13.09 -1.77
CA ARG A 129 13.80 -13.78 -2.37
C ARG A 129 15.09 -12.97 -2.34
N ARG A 130 14.99 -11.70 -1.94
CA ARG A 130 16.13 -10.80 -1.85
C ARG A 130 16.78 -10.92 -0.49
N ASP A 131 18.09 -11.09 -0.46
CA ASP A 131 18.94 -11.16 0.72
C ASP A 131 19.46 -9.79 1.20
N ASP A 132 19.37 -8.78 0.33
CA ASP A 132 19.77 -7.40 0.59
C ASP A 132 18.70 -6.54 1.26
N ILE A 133 17.52 -7.15 1.57
CA ILE A 133 16.40 -6.48 2.24
C ILE A 133 15.72 -7.39 3.28
N VAL A 134 15.11 -6.77 4.30
CA VAL A 134 14.15 -7.42 5.21
C VAL A 134 12.75 -6.91 4.88
N THR A 135 11.92 -7.79 4.34
CA THR A 135 10.56 -7.44 3.89
C THR A 135 9.57 -7.51 5.04
N TYR A 136 8.80 -6.44 5.21
CA TYR A 136 7.62 -6.31 6.04
C TYR A 136 6.41 -6.04 5.14
N GLY A 137 5.20 -6.37 5.61
CA GLY A 137 3.98 -6.12 4.87
C GLY A 137 2.88 -5.52 5.74
N VAL A 138 2.06 -4.66 5.13
CA VAL A 138 0.82 -4.16 5.73
C VAL A 138 -0.31 -4.20 4.71
N ASP A 139 -1.43 -4.79 5.10
CA ASP A 139 -2.66 -4.76 4.30
C ASP A 139 -3.87 -4.56 5.22
N ILE A 140 -4.86 -3.82 4.75
CA ILE A 140 -6.12 -3.58 5.45
C ILE A 140 -7.15 -4.69 5.19
N ASP A 141 -6.92 -5.49 4.17
CA ASP A 141 -7.83 -6.55 3.74
C ASP A 141 -7.55 -7.85 4.47
N THR A 142 -8.44 -8.23 5.38
CA THR A 142 -8.35 -9.47 6.16
C THR A 142 -8.26 -10.74 5.31
N GLU A 143 -8.89 -10.77 4.12
CA GLU A 143 -8.80 -11.91 3.19
C GLU A 143 -7.40 -12.02 2.60
N SER A 144 -6.80 -10.88 2.20
CA SER A 144 -5.40 -10.81 1.74
C SER A 144 -4.43 -11.27 2.83
N ILE A 145 -4.62 -10.82 4.08
CA ILE A 145 -3.82 -11.24 5.22
C ILE A 145 -3.93 -12.75 5.46
N ALA A 146 -5.14 -13.31 5.45
CA ALA A 146 -5.36 -14.74 5.64
C ALA A 146 -4.69 -15.57 4.50
N TYR A 147 -4.80 -15.09 3.26
CA TYR A 147 -4.14 -15.69 2.10
C TYR A 147 -2.61 -15.71 2.28
N LEU A 148 -2.02 -14.57 2.68
CA LEU A 148 -0.58 -14.46 2.88
C LEU A 148 -0.06 -15.35 4.02
N HIS A 149 -0.78 -15.45 5.14
CA HIS A 149 -0.44 -16.37 6.22
C HIS A 149 -0.41 -17.84 5.75
N ALA A 150 -1.35 -18.23 4.89
CA ALA A 150 -1.42 -19.59 4.37
C ALA A 150 -0.31 -19.89 3.36
N HIS A 151 0.05 -18.94 2.49
CA HIS A 151 0.98 -19.17 1.38
C HIS A 151 2.43 -18.78 1.69
N TYR A 152 2.64 -17.90 2.68
CA TYR A 152 3.95 -17.38 3.09
C TYR A 152 4.11 -17.44 4.63
N PRO A 153 4.12 -18.64 5.24
CA PRO A 153 4.15 -18.80 6.70
C PRO A 153 5.35 -18.12 7.35
N ASP A 154 6.53 -18.13 6.72
CA ASP A 154 7.75 -17.47 7.21
C ASP A 154 7.68 -15.93 7.16
N PHE A 155 6.72 -15.38 6.43
CA PHE A 155 6.46 -13.95 6.37
C PHE A 155 5.49 -13.47 7.46
N THR A 156 4.72 -14.38 8.04
CA THR A 156 3.70 -14.11 9.08
C THR A 156 4.19 -13.18 10.20
N PRO A 157 5.39 -13.34 10.79
CA PRO A 157 5.84 -12.45 11.88
C PRO A 157 6.07 -10.99 11.45
N ARG A 158 6.24 -10.75 10.15
CA ARG A 158 6.52 -9.44 9.55
C ARG A 158 5.34 -8.88 8.76
N LEU A 159 4.19 -9.57 8.78
CA LEU A 159 2.95 -9.17 8.14
C LEU A 159 1.98 -8.59 9.17
N ARG A 160 1.38 -7.45 8.86
CA ARG A 160 0.42 -6.77 9.73
C ARG A 160 -0.90 -6.51 9.02
N GLU A 161 -1.99 -6.87 9.69
CA GLU A 161 -3.33 -6.40 9.33
C GLU A 161 -3.50 -4.98 9.85
N GLY A 162 -3.75 -4.00 8.97
CA GLY A 162 -3.93 -2.62 9.38
C GLY A 162 -3.93 -1.60 8.26
N ASP A 163 -4.24 -0.38 8.64
CA ASP A 163 -4.24 0.78 7.75
C ASP A 163 -2.87 1.47 7.78
N PHE A 164 -2.14 1.41 6.66
CA PHE A 164 -0.85 2.09 6.52
C PHE A 164 -0.92 3.57 6.91
N LEU A 165 -2.02 4.26 6.57
CA LEU A 165 -2.16 5.68 6.87
C LEU A 165 -2.21 6.00 8.37
N LYS A 166 -2.58 5.02 9.20
CA LYS A 166 -2.64 5.14 10.68
C LYS A 166 -1.45 4.53 11.39
N MET A 167 -0.57 3.82 10.67
CA MET A 167 0.59 3.15 11.25
C MET A 167 1.61 4.18 11.76
N ASP A 168 2.11 4.00 12.98
CA ASP A 168 3.24 4.77 13.51
C ASP A 168 4.55 4.17 12.98
N LEU A 169 5.11 4.79 11.92
CA LEU A 169 6.34 4.31 11.30
C LEU A 169 7.57 4.47 12.21
N ALA A 170 7.57 5.44 13.13
CA ALA A 170 8.69 5.64 14.03
C ALA A 170 8.77 4.55 15.10
N GLU A 171 7.61 4.06 15.56
CA GLU A 171 7.53 2.92 16.49
C GLU A 171 8.07 1.64 15.85
N TYR A 172 7.63 1.34 14.62
CA TYR A 172 7.98 0.07 13.95
C TYR A 172 9.35 0.10 13.27
N PHE A 173 9.80 1.25 12.79
CA PHE A 173 11.01 1.40 11.99
C PHE A 173 11.84 2.60 12.46
N PRO A 174 12.36 2.60 13.70
CA PRO A 174 13.10 3.74 14.24
C PRO A 174 14.38 4.07 13.45
N ASN A 175 14.93 3.07 12.75
CA ASN A 175 16.13 3.21 11.91
C ASN A 175 15.81 3.45 10.41
N GLY A 176 14.52 3.65 10.09
CA GLY A 176 14.07 3.87 8.72
C GLY A 176 13.57 2.62 7.99
N VAL A 177 12.82 2.87 6.93
CA VAL A 177 12.21 1.84 6.08
C VAL A 177 11.99 2.38 4.67
N LYS A 178 12.28 1.58 3.65
CA LYS A 178 11.88 1.87 2.27
C LYS A 178 10.44 1.40 2.05
N VAL A 179 9.69 2.10 1.20
CA VAL A 179 8.27 1.80 0.96
C VAL A 179 8.07 1.34 -0.47
N ILE A 180 7.39 0.22 -0.66
CA ILE A 180 7.05 -0.30 -1.98
C ILE A 180 5.59 -0.75 -2.02
N GLY A 181 4.96 -0.71 -3.21
CA GLY A 181 3.63 -1.29 -3.35
C GLY A 181 2.96 -1.01 -4.69
N ASN A 182 1.92 -1.80 -4.94
CA ASN A 182 0.87 -1.46 -5.89
C ASN A 182 -0.19 -0.63 -5.14
N PHE A 183 0.04 0.69 -5.06
CA PHE A 183 -0.77 1.54 -4.19
C PHE A 183 -2.22 1.65 -4.66
N PRO A 184 -3.21 1.43 -3.76
CA PRO A 184 -4.61 1.63 -4.10
C PRO A 184 -4.86 3.04 -4.63
N TYR A 185 -5.54 3.16 -5.77
CA TYR A 185 -5.68 4.44 -6.47
C TYR A 185 -6.42 5.51 -5.67
N ASN A 186 -7.41 5.10 -4.88
CA ASN A 186 -8.23 5.98 -4.06
C ASN A 186 -7.46 6.65 -2.91
N ILE A 187 -6.34 6.08 -2.46
CA ILE A 187 -5.53 6.60 -1.34
C ILE A 187 -4.09 6.92 -1.74
N SER A 188 -3.70 6.77 -3.01
CA SER A 188 -2.32 6.98 -3.44
C SER A 188 -1.76 8.35 -3.05
N SER A 189 -2.56 9.42 -3.18
CA SER A 189 -2.16 10.76 -2.74
C SER A 189 -1.91 10.83 -1.23
N GLN A 190 -2.72 10.15 -0.42
CA GLN A 190 -2.57 10.12 1.04
C GLN A 190 -1.31 9.34 1.45
N ILE A 191 -0.98 8.26 0.72
CA ILE A 191 0.28 7.52 0.90
C ILE A 191 1.47 8.45 0.68
N PHE A 192 1.47 9.27 -0.39
CA PHE A 192 2.54 10.22 -0.63
C PHE A 192 2.61 11.34 0.42
N PHE A 193 1.49 11.82 0.92
CA PHE A 193 1.51 12.76 2.06
C PHE A 193 2.13 12.14 3.30
N LYS A 194 1.84 10.87 3.61
CA LYS A 194 2.47 10.16 4.72
C LYS A 194 3.96 9.94 4.49
N ILE A 195 4.39 9.65 3.26
CA ILE A 195 5.81 9.57 2.90
C ILE A 195 6.52 10.91 3.17
N ILE A 196 5.92 12.03 2.79
CA ILE A 196 6.47 13.38 3.06
C ILE A 196 6.56 13.64 4.57
N GLU A 197 5.52 13.29 5.32
CA GLU A 197 5.47 13.46 6.78
C GLU A 197 6.59 12.68 7.49
N HIS A 198 6.84 11.44 7.03
CA HIS A 198 7.87 10.56 7.58
C HIS A 198 9.16 10.52 6.73
N ARG A 199 9.47 11.58 5.97
CA ARG A 199 10.61 11.64 5.03
C ARG A 199 11.97 11.33 5.65
N ASN A 200 12.12 11.58 6.96
CA ASN A 200 13.37 11.27 7.68
C ASN A 200 13.55 9.77 7.94
N LEU A 201 12.47 9.00 7.88
CA LEU A 201 12.47 7.54 8.03
C LEU A 201 12.37 6.80 6.68
N ILE A 202 11.94 7.50 5.61
CA ILE A 202 11.70 6.88 4.31
C ILE A 202 12.72 7.41 3.30
N PRO A 203 13.88 6.74 3.13
CA PRO A 203 14.91 7.17 2.18
C PRO A 203 14.53 6.91 0.72
N GLU A 204 13.69 5.92 0.45
CA GLU A 204 13.28 5.55 -0.90
C GLU A 204 11.84 4.98 -0.91
N SER A 205 11.10 5.27 -1.98
CA SER A 205 9.82 4.64 -2.23
C SER A 205 9.67 4.28 -3.71
N VAL A 206 9.14 3.07 -3.99
CA VAL A 206 8.76 2.64 -5.34
C VAL A 206 7.27 2.33 -5.34
N GLY A 207 6.48 3.10 -6.09
CA GLY A 207 5.03 2.94 -6.11
C GLY A 207 4.47 2.80 -7.52
N MET A 208 3.56 1.84 -7.69
CA MET A 208 2.70 1.78 -8.87
C MET A 208 1.38 2.48 -8.57
N ILE A 209 1.03 3.46 -9.40
CA ILE A 209 -0.13 4.34 -9.24
C ILE A 209 -0.79 4.61 -10.61
N GLN A 210 -1.90 5.34 -10.62
CA GLN A 210 -2.48 5.81 -11.89
C GLN A 210 -1.47 6.65 -12.69
N LYS A 211 -1.38 6.40 -14.00
CA LYS A 211 -0.43 7.08 -14.91
C LYS A 211 -0.51 8.60 -14.80
N GLU A 212 -1.71 9.16 -14.82
CA GLU A 212 -1.90 10.63 -14.71
C GLU A 212 -1.35 11.20 -13.40
N VAL A 213 -1.48 10.45 -12.27
CA VAL A 213 -0.93 10.87 -10.98
C VAL A 213 0.59 10.80 -10.98
N ALA A 214 1.16 9.75 -11.58
CA ALA A 214 2.60 9.57 -11.73
C ALA A 214 3.23 10.69 -12.58
N GLU A 215 2.61 10.98 -13.74
CA GLU A 215 3.03 12.08 -14.62
C GLU A 215 2.97 13.43 -13.88
N ARG A 216 1.89 13.67 -13.13
CA ARG A 216 1.75 14.88 -12.33
C ARG A 216 2.85 15.02 -11.28
N ILE A 217 3.17 13.94 -10.57
CA ILE A 217 4.21 13.96 -9.51
C ILE A 217 5.59 14.21 -10.10
N ALA A 218 5.90 13.61 -11.26
CA ALA A 218 7.20 13.73 -11.92
C ALA A 218 7.37 15.01 -12.76
N GLU A 219 6.28 15.74 -13.00
CA GLU A 219 6.29 16.92 -13.86
C GLU A 219 7.03 18.09 -13.23
N LYS A 220 7.66 18.92 -14.08
CA LYS A 220 8.35 20.16 -13.67
C LYS A 220 7.42 21.37 -13.73
N GLU A 221 7.85 22.46 -13.12
CA GLU A 221 7.16 23.74 -13.19
C GLU A 221 6.94 24.20 -14.64
N GLY A 222 5.89 24.98 -14.87
CA GLY A 222 5.49 25.48 -16.18
C GLY A 222 4.47 24.60 -16.89
N SER A 223 4.29 23.38 -16.47
CA SER A 223 3.32 22.44 -17.04
C SER A 223 1.92 22.55 -16.42
N LYS A 224 0.88 22.28 -17.22
CA LYS A 224 -0.50 22.19 -16.74
C LYS A 224 -0.75 20.98 -15.82
N THR A 225 0.11 19.99 -15.81
CA THR A 225 0.00 18.80 -14.95
C THR A 225 0.68 18.99 -13.61
N TYR A 226 1.68 19.88 -13.52
CA TYR A 226 2.35 20.22 -12.27
C TYR A 226 1.37 20.66 -11.18
N GLY A 227 1.53 20.19 -9.95
CA GLY A 227 0.56 20.40 -8.89
C GLY A 227 1.11 20.28 -7.48
N ILE A 228 0.22 20.24 -6.49
CA ILE A 228 0.60 20.19 -5.07
C ILE A 228 1.59 19.06 -4.77
N LEU A 229 1.30 17.83 -5.21
CA LEU A 229 2.20 16.70 -4.95
C LEU A 229 3.54 16.83 -5.69
N SER A 230 3.56 17.46 -6.87
CA SER A 230 4.81 17.74 -7.58
C SER A 230 5.74 18.60 -6.71
N VAL A 231 5.23 19.75 -6.23
CA VAL A 231 6.00 20.68 -5.39
C VAL A 231 6.43 20.01 -4.08
N LEU A 232 5.47 19.40 -3.37
CA LEU A 232 5.74 18.88 -2.02
C LEU A 232 6.69 17.67 -2.04
N LEU A 233 6.58 16.79 -3.03
CA LEU A 233 7.50 15.65 -3.14
C LEU A 233 8.89 16.10 -3.62
N GLN A 234 8.96 16.93 -4.66
CA GLN A 234 10.22 17.42 -5.21
C GLN A 234 11.01 18.33 -4.24
N ALA A 235 10.35 18.85 -3.22
CA ALA A 235 11.05 19.58 -2.15
C ALA A 235 12.07 18.70 -1.39
N TRP A 236 11.78 17.40 -1.27
CA TRP A 236 12.60 16.46 -0.46
C TRP A 236 12.99 15.18 -1.17
N TYR A 237 12.48 14.91 -2.38
CA TYR A 237 12.76 13.71 -3.16
C TYR A 237 13.09 14.03 -4.60
N ASP A 238 14.05 13.29 -5.16
CA ASP A 238 14.23 13.17 -6.59
C ASP A 238 13.21 12.14 -7.12
N ILE A 239 12.50 12.51 -8.17
CA ILE A 239 11.39 11.72 -8.72
C ILE A 239 11.80 11.14 -10.07
N GLU A 240 11.68 9.83 -10.21
CA GLU A 240 11.88 9.14 -11.48
C GLU A 240 10.58 8.48 -11.95
N TYR A 241 10.14 8.79 -13.16
CA TYR A 241 9.10 8.03 -13.86
C TYR A 241 9.76 6.83 -14.54
N LEU A 242 9.54 5.64 -14.01
CA LEU A 242 10.27 4.45 -14.46
C LEU A 242 9.65 3.82 -15.73
N PHE A 243 8.36 3.49 -15.68
CA PHE A 243 7.66 2.91 -16.84
C PHE A 243 6.14 2.94 -16.67
N THR A 244 5.46 2.87 -17.82
CA THR A 244 4.00 2.74 -17.90
C THR A 244 3.59 1.26 -17.85
N VAL A 245 2.45 0.98 -17.20
CA VAL A 245 1.85 -0.35 -17.08
C VAL A 245 0.45 -0.35 -17.69
N SER A 246 0.16 -1.35 -18.53
CA SER A 246 -1.14 -1.48 -19.18
C SER A 246 -2.21 -1.91 -18.18
N GLU A 247 -3.43 -1.43 -18.39
CA GLU A 247 -4.61 -1.85 -17.64
C GLU A 247 -4.95 -3.34 -17.77
N LYS A 248 -4.48 -3.97 -18.86
CA LYS A 248 -4.79 -5.38 -19.19
C LYS A 248 -4.08 -6.38 -18.28
N VAL A 249 -3.09 -5.95 -17.54
CA VAL A 249 -2.30 -6.83 -16.64
C VAL A 249 -2.84 -6.84 -15.20
N PHE A 250 -4.08 -6.40 -15.01
CA PHE A 250 -4.75 -6.39 -13.71
C PHE A 250 -6.05 -7.19 -13.73
N ASN A 251 -6.41 -7.73 -12.58
CA ASN A 251 -7.71 -8.38 -12.34
C ASN A 251 -8.35 -7.78 -11.06
N PRO A 252 -9.53 -7.11 -11.16
CA PRO A 252 -10.16 -6.62 -12.38
C PRO A 252 -9.33 -5.49 -13.04
N PRO A 253 -9.44 -5.29 -14.36
CA PRO A 253 -8.71 -4.24 -15.04
C PRO A 253 -9.22 -2.86 -14.62
N PRO A 254 -8.33 -1.90 -14.32
CA PRO A 254 -8.72 -0.51 -14.09
C PRO A 254 -9.14 0.17 -15.41
N LYS A 255 -9.81 1.31 -15.29
CA LYS A 255 -10.22 2.11 -16.47
C LYS A 255 -9.08 2.93 -17.07
N VAL A 256 -7.96 3.04 -16.40
CA VAL A 256 -6.80 3.88 -16.76
C VAL A 256 -5.51 3.07 -16.67
N LYS A 257 -4.50 3.47 -17.42
CA LYS A 257 -3.15 2.91 -17.28
C LYS A 257 -2.54 3.27 -15.93
N SER A 258 -1.61 2.45 -15.49
CA SER A 258 -0.76 2.69 -14.34
C SER A 258 0.63 3.16 -14.78
N ALA A 259 1.39 3.64 -13.84
CA ALA A 259 2.82 3.86 -14.00
C ALA A 259 3.53 3.60 -12.68
N VAL A 260 4.80 3.25 -12.79
CA VAL A 260 5.69 3.06 -11.65
C VAL A 260 6.61 4.26 -11.55
N ILE A 261 6.67 4.86 -10.35
CA ILE A 261 7.60 5.94 -10.02
C ILE A 261 8.50 5.52 -8.89
N ARG A 262 9.68 6.12 -8.84
CA ARG A 262 10.62 6.01 -7.75
C ARG A 262 10.89 7.38 -7.15
N LEU A 263 10.85 7.44 -5.83
CA LEU A 263 11.22 8.59 -5.02
C LEU A 263 12.49 8.25 -4.26
N ARG A 264 13.52 9.08 -4.33
CA ARG A 264 14.72 9.00 -3.51
C ARG A 264 14.92 10.27 -2.74
N ARG A 265 15.21 10.18 -1.44
CA ARG A 265 15.54 11.36 -0.66
C ARG A 265 16.69 12.12 -1.32
N ASN A 266 16.46 13.41 -1.56
CA ASN A 266 17.51 14.33 -1.98
C ASN A 266 18.28 14.89 -0.76
N ASN A 267 19.24 15.77 -0.99
CA ASN A 267 20.09 16.33 0.05
C ASN A 267 19.41 17.42 0.90
N THR A 268 18.12 17.70 0.68
CA THR A 268 17.39 18.71 1.44
C THR A 268 16.98 18.16 2.80
N GLU A 269 17.75 18.45 3.83
CA GLU A 269 17.37 18.09 5.21
C GLU A 269 16.22 18.95 5.71
N LYS A 270 16.32 20.27 5.51
CA LYS A 270 15.33 21.28 5.93
C LYS A 270 15.21 22.37 4.86
N LEU A 271 13.98 22.83 4.63
CA LEU A 271 13.75 24.00 3.78
C LEU A 271 14.16 25.28 4.50
N ASP A 272 14.64 26.25 3.75
CA ASP A 272 14.99 27.56 4.27
C ASP A 272 13.73 28.43 4.48
N CYS A 273 12.71 27.88 5.14
CA CYS A 273 11.46 28.54 5.53
C CYS A 273 10.73 27.69 6.57
N ASP A 274 9.61 28.19 7.12
CA ASP A 274 8.68 27.39 7.91
C ASP A 274 8.00 26.34 7.03
N GLU A 275 8.32 25.07 7.23
CA GLU A 275 7.82 23.94 6.42
C GLU A 275 6.31 23.73 6.55
N GLN A 276 5.73 24.04 7.73
CA GLN A 276 4.26 23.94 7.90
C GLN A 276 3.57 25.06 7.10
N LEU A 277 4.15 26.25 7.11
CA LEU A 277 3.67 27.36 6.30
C LEU A 277 3.87 27.08 4.81
N PHE A 278 5.01 26.48 4.41
CA PHE A 278 5.28 26.07 3.02
C PHE A 278 4.17 25.18 2.47
N VAL A 279 3.78 24.14 3.22
CA VAL A 279 2.67 23.27 2.82
C VAL A 279 1.36 24.04 2.67
N LYS A 280 1.08 24.99 3.56
CA LYS A 280 -0.12 25.85 3.49
C LYS A 280 -0.09 26.78 2.28
N VAL A 281 1.06 27.43 2.01
CA VAL A 281 1.26 28.32 0.85
C VAL A 281 1.09 27.56 -0.46
N VAL A 282 1.70 26.37 -0.59
CA VAL A 282 1.54 25.52 -1.77
C VAL A 282 0.08 25.11 -1.96
N LYS A 283 -0.61 24.60 -0.93
CA LYS A 283 -2.02 24.21 -1.00
C LYS A 283 -2.93 25.39 -1.35
N ALA A 284 -2.72 26.56 -0.74
CA ALA A 284 -3.49 27.77 -1.03
C ALA A 284 -3.30 28.22 -2.49
N SER A 285 -2.06 28.22 -2.97
CA SER A 285 -1.71 28.61 -4.34
C SER A 285 -2.42 27.75 -5.39
N PHE A 286 -2.43 26.44 -5.21
CA PHE A 286 -3.09 25.49 -6.13
C PHE A 286 -4.61 25.36 -5.89
N GLY A 287 -5.13 25.78 -4.74
CA GLY A 287 -6.58 25.74 -4.45
C GLY A 287 -7.39 26.58 -5.42
N GLN A 288 -6.81 27.63 -5.99
CA GLN A 288 -7.42 28.48 -7.03
C GLN A 288 -6.55 28.49 -8.29
N ARG A 289 -6.21 27.35 -8.82
CA ARG A 289 -5.21 27.13 -9.88
C ARG A 289 -5.32 28.07 -11.09
N ARG A 290 -6.54 28.46 -11.50
CA ARG A 290 -6.76 29.39 -12.66
C ARG A 290 -6.56 30.85 -12.32
N LYS A 291 -6.38 31.21 -11.04
CA LYS A 291 -6.16 32.58 -10.58
C LYS A 291 -4.66 32.86 -10.45
N MET A 292 -4.32 34.14 -10.47
CA MET A 292 -2.98 34.62 -10.10
C MET A 292 -2.75 34.39 -8.60
N LEU A 293 -1.50 34.21 -8.20
CA LEU A 293 -1.10 33.94 -6.81
C LEU A 293 -1.58 35.04 -5.85
N ARG A 294 -1.58 36.29 -6.26
CA ARG A 294 -2.18 37.40 -5.47
C ARG A 294 -3.55 37.03 -4.92
N ASN A 295 -4.44 36.54 -5.79
CA ASN A 295 -5.81 36.26 -5.40
C ASN A 295 -5.94 35.04 -4.48
N SER A 296 -5.18 33.95 -4.77
CA SER A 296 -5.23 32.73 -3.98
C SER A 296 -4.59 32.92 -2.60
N LEU A 297 -3.49 33.65 -2.51
CA LEU A 297 -2.80 33.90 -1.25
C LEU A 297 -3.54 34.90 -0.38
N ARG A 298 -4.06 36.01 -0.95
CA ARG A 298 -4.91 36.95 -0.21
C ARG A 298 -6.15 36.30 0.35
N SER A 299 -6.76 35.39 -0.41
CA SER A 299 -7.92 34.61 0.08
C SER A 299 -7.59 33.72 1.27
N ALA A 300 -6.33 33.21 1.37
CA ALA A 300 -5.91 32.27 2.40
C ALA A 300 -5.25 32.95 3.62
N PHE A 301 -4.54 34.05 3.41
CA PHE A 301 -3.67 34.68 4.42
C PHE A 301 -4.01 36.14 4.71
N GLY A 302 -4.96 36.76 3.99
CA GLY A 302 -5.29 38.18 4.12
C GLY A 302 -4.62 39.08 3.10
N ASP A 303 -4.83 40.38 3.20
CA ASP A 303 -4.40 41.37 2.19
C ASP A 303 -2.91 41.75 2.27
N PHE A 304 -2.14 41.20 3.21
CA PHE A 304 -0.70 41.52 3.42
C PHE A 304 -0.45 43.00 3.61
N HIS A 305 -1.37 43.76 4.17
CA HIS A 305 -1.28 45.24 4.37
C HIS A 305 -0.94 46.02 3.09
N GLY A 306 -1.39 45.50 1.92
CA GLY A 306 -1.11 46.12 0.62
C GLY A 306 0.26 45.80 0.03
N ALA A 307 1.11 45.01 0.72
CA ALA A 307 2.43 44.64 0.20
C ALA A 307 2.32 43.77 -1.05
N GLU A 308 3.27 43.91 -1.96
CA GLU A 308 3.30 43.24 -3.26
C GLU A 308 4.55 42.35 -3.37
N HIS A 309 4.40 41.22 -4.12
CA HIS A 309 5.48 40.31 -4.43
C HIS A 309 5.59 40.09 -5.95
N PRO A 310 6.78 39.96 -6.55
CA PRO A 310 6.93 39.71 -8.00
C PRO A 310 6.16 38.51 -8.52
N PHE A 311 5.99 37.46 -7.70
CA PHE A 311 5.25 36.27 -8.07
C PHE A 311 3.71 36.42 -8.07
N PHE A 312 3.18 37.53 -7.56
CA PHE A 312 1.74 37.77 -7.47
C PHE A 312 1.03 37.79 -8.83
N THR A 313 1.74 38.11 -9.90
CA THR A 313 1.26 38.08 -11.28
C THR A 313 1.36 36.70 -11.94
N LYS A 314 2.08 35.77 -11.32
CA LYS A 314 2.21 34.39 -11.80
C LYS A 314 1.05 33.51 -11.32
N ARG A 315 0.94 32.31 -11.92
CA ARG A 315 0.09 31.22 -11.44
C ARG A 315 0.94 30.19 -10.72
N ALA A 316 0.29 29.37 -9.86
CA ALA A 316 0.97 28.37 -9.04
C ALA A 316 1.85 27.40 -9.85
N GLU A 317 1.38 26.95 -11.02
CA GLU A 317 2.14 26.04 -11.87
C GLU A 317 3.43 26.60 -12.46
N GLN A 318 3.62 27.90 -12.41
CA GLN A 318 4.81 28.59 -12.94
C GLN A 318 5.96 28.70 -11.92
N LEU A 319 5.74 28.31 -10.66
CA LEU A 319 6.71 28.41 -9.59
C LEU A 319 7.44 27.08 -9.39
N SER A 320 8.76 27.17 -9.31
CA SER A 320 9.62 26.08 -8.84
C SER A 320 9.48 25.86 -7.32
N VAL A 321 10.05 24.78 -6.80
CA VAL A 321 10.15 24.56 -5.34
C VAL A 321 10.88 25.72 -4.66
N ALA A 322 11.98 26.20 -5.24
CA ALA A 322 12.75 27.33 -4.70
C ALA A 322 11.93 28.63 -4.64
N ASP A 323 11.14 28.90 -5.71
CA ASP A 323 10.23 30.05 -5.72
C ASP A 323 9.15 29.93 -4.61
N PHE A 324 8.65 28.73 -4.35
CA PHE A 324 7.70 28.51 -3.25
C PHE A 324 8.35 28.69 -1.87
N VAL A 325 9.61 28.33 -1.70
CA VAL A 325 10.36 28.61 -0.45
C VAL A 325 10.50 30.11 -0.24
N GLU A 326 10.93 30.87 -1.26
CA GLU A 326 11.01 32.30 -1.24
C GLU A 326 9.67 32.97 -0.92
N LEU A 327 8.62 32.56 -1.62
CA LEU A 327 7.25 33.02 -1.41
C LEU A 327 6.77 32.75 0.01
N THR A 328 7.15 31.61 0.59
CA THR A 328 6.77 31.25 1.97
C THR A 328 7.45 32.16 3.00
N LYS A 329 8.74 32.50 2.81
CA LYS A 329 9.43 33.48 3.66
C LYS A 329 8.71 34.81 3.59
N TRP A 330 8.44 35.28 2.37
CA TRP A 330 7.76 36.57 2.19
C TRP A 330 6.36 36.56 2.86
N VAL A 331 5.58 35.50 2.73
CA VAL A 331 4.28 35.37 3.43
C VAL A 331 4.45 35.36 4.93
N SER A 332 5.52 34.75 5.46
CA SER A 332 5.81 34.75 6.90
C SER A 332 6.05 36.18 7.43
N ASP A 333 6.74 37.00 6.65
CA ASP A 333 7.19 38.36 7.07
C ASP A 333 6.07 39.41 6.92
N ASN A 334 5.04 39.12 6.11
CA ASN A 334 4.00 40.12 5.73
C ASN A 334 2.58 39.75 6.18
N ARG A 335 2.37 38.67 6.93
CA ARG A 335 1.05 38.24 7.44
C ARG A 335 0.75 38.76 8.84
#